data_da708ff1c3fc644c618d8fa072e832a3
#
_entry.id   da708ff1c3fc644c618d8fa072e832a3
#
_cell.length_a   1.000
_cell.length_b   1.000
_cell.length_c   1.000
_cell.angle_alpha   90.00
_cell.angle_beta   90.00
_cell.angle_gamma   90.00
#
_symmetry.space_group_name_H-M   'P 1'
#
loop_
_entity.id
_entity.type
_entity.pdbx_description
1 polymer ?
#
loop_
_entity_poly.entity_id
_entity_poly.type
_entity_poly.pdbx_seq_one_letter_code
_entity_poly.pdbx_strand_id
1 'polypeptide(L)'
;MWSWRRAIGRILVRSSRTCLALGVLLVLAGCAGPVSEDARVRPGSFGPGSQEAAAADVAAYAFADAARTSGQPAAAARAVAAVEYLAARLHDRSRTTAVPAAAVPAGDRDDLLLARGRLRAALGIGATVASQTMLDGLLAAADDLAAGDQAGARAALPPPGFPPDIIERLGALPYIWQVNAAAKTIQDDLTRFGDAGR
;
A
#
# COMPACT_ATOMS: atom_id res chain seq x y z
N MET A 1 15.63 29.74 72.49
CA MET A 1 15.06 31.09 72.66
C MET A 1 14.10 31.34 71.53
N TRP A 2 12.86 31.67 71.85
CA TRP A 2 11.69 32.16 71.10
C TRP A 2 11.13 31.25 70.01
N SER A 3 10.00 30.48 70.16
CA SER A 3 8.63 30.82 70.51
C SER A 3 8.00 31.84 69.56
N TRP A 4 6.96 31.39 68.87
CA TRP A 4 5.63 32.04 68.72
C TRP A 4 4.79 31.20 67.77
N ARG A 5 3.84 30.38 68.25
CA ARG A 5 2.40 30.57 68.41
C ARG A 5 1.62 30.75 67.08
N ARG A 6 0.90 29.71 66.78
CA ARG A 6 -0.57 29.64 66.55
C ARG A 6 -1.19 30.77 65.71
N ALA A 7 -1.73 30.42 64.57
CA ALA A 7 -3.00 31.02 64.19
C ALA A 7 -3.87 29.91 63.57
N ILE A 8 -4.94 29.62 64.25
CA ILE A 8 -6.06 28.78 63.86
C ILE A 8 -6.89 29.60 62.87
N GLY A 9 -7.09 29.14 61.69
CA GLY A 9 -8.03 29.67 60.72
C GLY A 9 -8.96 28.57 60.24
N ARG A 10 -10.10 28.43 60.97
CA ARG A 10 -11.25 27.64 60.46
C ARG A 10 -11.86 28.39 59.29
N ILE A 11 -11.89 27.77 58.12
CA ILE A 11 -12.78 28.21 57.05
C ILE A 11 -13.53 26.99 56.51
N LEU A 12 -14.77 26.93 56.99
CA LEU A 12 -15.99 26.50 56.29
C LEU A 12 -15.88 25.49 55.12
N VAL A 13 -16.33 24.32 55.47
CA VAL A 13 -16.92 23.36 54.56
C VAL A 13 -18.03 24.02 53.76
N ARG A 14 -17.83 24.23 52.50
CA ARG A 14 -18.88 24.50 51.53
C ARG A 14 -18.95 23.31 50.57
N SER A 15 -19.89 22.43 50.85
CA SER A 15 -20.32 21.37 49.98
C SER A 15 -20.80 21.95 48.65
N SER A 16 -20.00 21.79 47.63
CA SER A 16 -20.48 21.93 46.26
C SER A 16 -20.56 20.53 45.65
N ARG A 17 -21.79 20.07 45.54
CA ARG A 17 -22.19 18.95 44.71
C ARG A 17 -21.81 19.28 43.27
N THR A 18 -20.63 18.90 42.85
CA THR A 18 -20.24 18.93 41.44
C THR A 18 -20.55 17.56 40.88
N CYS A 19 -21.54 17.56 40.03
CA CYS A 19 -21.97 16.43 39.20
C CYS A 19 -20.76 15.73 38.59
N LEU A 20 -20.62 14.45 38.92
CA LEU A 20 -19.83 13.50 38.17
C LEU A 20 -20.48 13.36 36.79
N ALA A 21 -20.08 14.22 35.84
CA ALA A 21 -20.32 13.99 34.44
C ALA A 21 -19.37 12.87 34.00
N LEU A 22 -19.85 11.66 34.10
CA LEU A 22 -19.23 10.48 33.50
C LEU A 22 -19.30 10.68 32.01
N GLY A 23 -18.25 11.31 31.43
CA GLY A 23 -18.02 11.37 30.00
C GLY A 23 -17.76 9.95 29.53
N VAL A 24 -18.80 9.27 29.10
CA VAL A 24 -18.68 8.07 28.28
C VAL A 24 -18.00 8.49 26.98
N LEU A 25 -16.67 8.33 26.94
CA LEU A 25 -15.90 8.38 25.72
C LEU A 25 -16.35 7.16 24.90
N LEU A 26 -17.37 7.36 24.07
CA LEU A 26 -17.68 6.42 22.98
C LEU A 26 -16.48 6.42 22.06
N VAL A 27 -15.58 5.48 22.29
CA VAL A 27 -14.61 5.05 21.29
C VAL A 27 -15.45 4.46 20.16
N LEU A 28 -15.78 5.29 19.18
CA LEU A 28 -16.21 4.84 17.86
C LEU A 28 -15.02 4.10 17.28
N ALA A 29 -14.92 2.81 17.63
CA ALA A 29 -14.19 1.86 16.80
C ALA A 29 -14.92 1.88 15.46
N GLY A 30 -14.51 2.81 14.59
CA GLY A 30 -14.90 2.83 13.20
C GLY A 30 -14.52 1.46 12.66
N CYS A 31 -15.52 0.62 12.41
CA CYS A 31 -15.35 -0.50 11.52
C CYS A 31 -14.81 0.11 10.22
N ALA A 32 -13.50 0.06 10.04
CA ALA A 32 -12.89 0.26 8.75
C ALA A 32 -13.48 -0.86 7.88
N GLY A 33 -14.58 -0.56 7.22
CA GLY A 33 -15.11 -1.42 6.18
C GLY A 33 -13.98 -1.68 5.20
N PRO A 34 -14.05 -2.78 4.43
CA PRO A 34 -13.04 -3.06 3.42
C PRO A 34 -12.92 -1.82 2.54
N VAL A 35 -11.74 -1.21 2.54
CA VAL A 35 -11.44 -0.07 1.70
C VAL A 35 -11.71 -0.55 0.27
N SER A 36 -12.68 0.08 -0.40
CA SER A 36 -12.96 -0.23 -1.81
C SER A 36 -11.69 0.13 -2.58
N GLU A 37 -10.96 -0.89 -3.01
CA GLU A 37 -9.68 -0.73 -3.70
C GLU A 37 -9.90 -0.52 -5.20
N ASP A 38 -10.59 0.57 -5.56
CA ASP A 38 -10.76 0.97 -6.97
C ASP A 38 -9.45 1.57 -7.50
N ALA A 39 -8.54 0.69 -7.91
CA ALA A 39 -7.23 1.07 -8.42
C ALA A 39 -7.34 1.55 -9.87
N ARG A 40 -6.91 2.79 -10.13
CA ARG A 40 -6.90 3.41 -11.46
C ARG A 40 -5.50 3.89 -11.80
N VAL A 41 -5.10 3.67 -13.03
CA VAL A 41 -3.84 4.17 -13.57
C VAL A 41 -4.10 4.88 -14.89
N ARG A 42 -3.21 5.79 -15.27
CA ARG A 42 -3.29 6.43 -16.60
C ARG A 42 -3.05 5.37 -17.68
N PRO A 43 -3.73 5.47 -18.84
CA PRO A 43 -3.40 4.64 -19.98
C PRO A 43 -1.90 4.72 -20.30
N GLY A 44 -1.26 3.57 -20.50
CA GLY A 44 0.17 3.50 -20.79
C GLY A 44 1.11 3.53 -19.58
N SER A 45 0.62 3.60 -18.34
CA SER A 45 1.48 3.61 -17.14
C SER A 45 2.44 2.42 -17.05
N PHE A 46 2.04 1.27 -17.55
CA PHE A 46 2.86 0.06 -17.58
C PHE A 46 3.33 -0.32 -18.97
N GLY A 47 2.78 0.30 -20.02
CA GLY A 47 3.11 -0.01 -21.42
C GLY A 47 1.89 -0.02 -22.34
N PRO A 48 2.05 -0.40 -23.60
CA PRO A 48 0.96 -0.51 -24.55
C PRO A 48 0.05 -1.70 -24.26
N GLY A 49 -1.20 -1.65 -24.76
CA GLY A 49 -2.19 -2.71 -24.58
C GLY A 49 -3.08 -2.52 -23.37
N SER A 50 -3.67 -3.61 -22.88
CA SER A 50 -4.46 -3.53 -21.63
C SER A 50 -3.53 -3.29 -20.45
N GLN A 51 -3.98 -2.43 -19.51
CA GLN A 51 -3.15 -2.09 -18.36
C GLN A 51 -2.86 -3.31 -17.48
N GLU A 52 -3.77 -4.27 -17.43
CA GLU A 52 -3.59 -5.50 -16.66
C GLU A 52 -2.51 -6.40 -17.28
N ALA A 53 -2.52 -6.60 -18.60
CA ALA A 53 -1.50 -7.39 -19.28
C ALA A 53 -0.13 -6.71 -19.18
N ALA A 54 -0.06 -5.39 -19.44
CA ALA A 54 1.17 -4.63 -19.34
C ALA A 54 1.74 -4.61 -17.89
N ALA A 55 0.88 -4.50 -16.88
CA ALA A 55 1.30 -4.59 -15.48
C ALA A 55 1.82 -6.01 -15.13
N ALA A 56 1.17 -7.06 -15.64
CA ALA A 56 1.62 -8.43 -15.44
C ALA A 56 3.00 -8.67 -16.09
N ASP A 57 3.21 -8.15 -17.29
CA ASP A 57 4.51 -8.22 -17.98
C ASP A 57 5.60 -7.50 -17.19
N VAL A 58 5.33 -6.29 -16.72
CA VAL A 58 6.27 -5.52 -15.89
C VAL A 58 6.62 -6.27 -14.60
N ALA A 59 5.60 -6.77 -13.89
CA ALA A 59 5.82 -7.49 -12.64
C ALA A 59 6.60 -8.80 -12.86
N ALA A 60 6.15 -9.65 -13.80
CA ALA A 60 6.79 -10.92 -14.09
C ALA A 60 8.24 -10.72 -14.57
N TYR A 61 8.48 -9.73 -15.44
CA TYR A 61 9.83 -9.40 -15.86
C TYR A 61 10.72 -8.97 -14.69
N ALA A 62 10.28 -8.00 -13.92
CA ALA A 62 11.10 -7.41 -12.86
C ALA A 62 11.44 -8.42 -11.74
N PHE A 63 10.47 -9.23 -11.32
CA PHE A 63 10.65 -10.18 -10.22
C PHE A 63 11.22 -11.54 -10.66
N ALA A 64 11.44 -11.78 -11.95
CA ALA A 64 12.10 -13.02 -12.41
C ALA A 64 13.58 -13.08 -12.00
N ASP A 65 14.24 -11.92 -11.83
CA ASP A 65 15.64 -11.84 -11.46
C ASP A 65 15.88 -10.63 -10.53
N ALA A 66 16.51 -10.87 -9.40
CA ALA A 66 16.84 -9.83 -8.43
C ALA A 66 17.68 -8.68 -9.04
N ALA A 67 18.55 -8.98 -10.01
CA ALA A 67 19.38 -7.97 -10.65
C ALA A 67 18.59 -6.90 -11.42
N ARG A 68 17.32 -7.17 -11.74
CA ARG A 68 16.46 -6.23 -12.47
C ARG A 68 15.87 -5.12 -11.59
N THR A 69 15.87 -5.33 -10.28
CA THR A 69 15.38 -4.37 -9.29
C THR A 69 16.49 -3.89 -8.35
N SER A 70 17.51 -4.71 -8.08
CA SER A 70 18.61 -4.37 -7.19
C SER A 70 19.45 -3.21 -7.75
N GLY A 71 19.61 -2.15 -6.95
CA GLY A 71 20.28 -0.91 -7.36
C GLY A 71 19.48 -0.07 -8.37
N GLN A 72 18.24 -0.46 -8.69
CA GLN A 72 17.39 0.20 -9.68
C GLN A 72 16.05 0.63 -9.06
N PRO A 73 16.03 1.65 -8.17
CA PRO A 73 14.83 2.01 -7.42
C PRO A 73 13.67 2.45 -8.32
N ALA A 74 13.92 3.03 -9.49
CA ALA A 74 12.88 3.38 -10.46
C ALA A 74 12.18 2.13 -11.02
N ALA A 75 12.95 1.12 -11.42
CA ALA A 75 12.41 -0.15 -11.92
C ALA A 75 11.65 -0.90 -10.81
N ALA A 76 12.20 -0.93 -9.60
CA ALA A 76 11.57 -1.53 -8.43
C ALA A 76 10.24 -0.85 -8.09
N ALA A 77 10.19 0.49 -8.08
CA ALA A 77 8.96 1.24 -7.81
C ALA A 77 7.86 0.91 -8.83
N ARG A 78 8.19 0.87 -10.11
CA ARG A 78 7.25 0.52 -11.18
C ARG A 78 6.77 -0.92 -11.07
N ALA A 79 7.64 -1.86 -10.73
CA ALA A 79 7.30 -3.26 -10.53
C ALA A 79 6.38 -3.48 -9.32
N VAL A 80 6.66 -2.80 -8.20
CA VAL A 80 5.80 -2.83 -7.01
C VAL A 80 4.43 -2.23 -7.30
N ALA A 81 4.38 -1.10 -8.03
CA ALA A 81 3.12 -0.51 -8.48
C ALA A 81 2.33 -1.47 -9.38
N ALA A 82 2.99 -2.23 -10.24
CA ALA A 82 2.33 -3.22 -11.10
C ALA A 82 1.66 -4.33 -10.28
N VAL A 83 2.34 -4.89 -9.27
CA VAL A 83 1.74 -5.89 -8.36
C VAL A 83 0.59 -5.29 -7.56
N GLU A 84 0.74 -4.07 -7.06
CA GLU A 84 -0.31 -3.37 -6.32
C GLU A 84 -1.57 -3.16 -7.18
N TYR A 85 -1.38 -2.70 -8.42
CA TYR A 85 -2.45 -2.52 -9.40
C TYR A 85 -3.19 -3.83 -9.69
N LEU A 86 -2.45 -4.89 -10.03
CA LEU A 86 -3.03 -6.19 -10.34
C LEU A 86 -3.83 -6.74 -9.16
N ALA A 87 -3.26 -6.68 -7.95
CA ALA A 87 -3.90 -7.16 -6.75
C ALA A 87 -5.23 -6.42 -6.48
N ALA A 88 -5.23 -5.09 -6.58
CA ALA A 88 -6.42 -4.29 -6.40
C ALA A 88 -7.47 -4.56 -7.48
N ARG A 89 -7.05 -4.58 -8.76
CA ARG A 89 -7.96 -4.79 -9.90
C ARG A 89 -8.58 -6.18 -9.94
N LEU A 90 -7.79 -7.22 -9.69
CA LEU A 90 -8.28 -8.60 -9.74
C LEU A 90 -9.12 -8.94 -8.52
N HIS A 91 -8.86 -8.32 -7.36
CA HIS A 91 -9.70 -8.49 -6.18
C HIS A 91 -11.07 -7.82 -6.37
N ASP A 92 -11.12 -6.58 -6.88
CA ASP A 92 -12.37 -5.85 -7.11
C ASP A 92 -13.25 -6.53 -8.16
N ARG A 93 -12.67 -7.00 -9.26
CA ARG A 93 -13.37 -7.73 -10.31
C ARG A 93 -14.03 -9.01 -9.87
N SER A 94 -13.63 -9.59 -8.74
CA SER A 94 -14.33 -10.74 -8.16
C SER A 94 -15.76 -10.39 -7.72
N ARG A 95 -16.07 -9.11 -7.59
CA ARG A 95 -17.37 -8.57 -7.16
C ARG A 95 -18.20 -7.97 -8.29
N THR A 96 -17.59 -7.68 -9.44
CA THR A 96 -18.27 -7.09 -10.61
C THR A 96 -18.30 -8.05 -11.79
N THR A 97 -19.47 -8.26 -12.37
CA THR A 97 -19.73 -9.21 -13.47
C THR A 97 -19.26 -8.74 -14.86
N ALA A 98 -18.56 -7.60 -14.94
CA ALA A 98 -18.11 -7.03 -16.21
C ALA A 98 -16.64 -7.31 -16.48
N VAL A 99 -16.37 -8.28 -17.36
CA VAL A 99 -15.09 -8.64 -18.01
C VAL A 99 -14.15 -9.56 -17.20
N PRO A 100 -13.36 -10.40 -17.86
CA PRO A 100 -13.06 -11.77 -17.47
C PRO A 100 -12.18 -11.90 -16.21
N ALA A 101 -12.67 -11.45 -15.07
CA ALA A 101 -12.16 -11.89 -13.78
C ALA A 101 -12.34 -13.41 -13.60
N ALA A 102 -13.25 -14.01 -14.38
CA ALA A 102 -13.36 -15.47 -14.54
C ALA A 102 -12.09 -16.08 -15.17
N ALA A 103 -11.23 -15.26 -15.78
CA ALA A 103 -10.00 -15.71 -16.40
C ALA A 103 -8.89 -16.05 -15.40
N VAL A 104 -8.89 -15.42 -14.20
CA VAL A 104 -7.88 -15.68 -13.17
C VAL A 104 -8.51 -16.49 -12.03
N PRO A 105 -8.02 -17.71 -11.75
CA PRO A 105 -8.52 -18.55 -10.67
C PRO A 105 -8.47 -17.83 -9.30
N ALA A 106 -9.38 -18.20 -8.40
CA ALA A 106 -9.45 -17.56 -7.08
C ALA A 106 -8.14 -17.75 -6.28
N GLY A 107 -7.54 -18.95 -6.34
CA GLY A 107 -6.27 -19.24 -5.68
C GLY A 107 -5.14 -18.32 -6.15
N ASP A 108 -5.05 -18.07 -7.46
CA ASP A 108 -3.99 -17.23 -8.03
C ASP A 108 -4.16 -15.76 -7.63
N ARG A 109 -5.42 -15.31 -7.46
CA ARG A 109 -5.71 -13.99 -6.89
C ARG A 109 -5.32 -13.88 -5.42
N ASP A 110 -5.56 -14.93 -4.64
CA ASP A 110 -5.17 -14.99 -3.23
C ASP A 110 -3.64 -14.98 -3.10
N ASP A 111 -2.93 -15.72 -3.94
CA ASP A 111 -1.46 -15.71 -3.98
C ASP A 111 -0.92 -14.32 -4.35
N LEU A 112 -1.57 -13.61 -5.27
CA LEU A 112 -1.20 -12.24 -5.61
C LEU A 112 -1.43 -11.26 -4.45
N LEU A 113 -2.51 -11.43 -3.67
CA LEU A 113 -2.74 -10.63 -2.45
C LEU A 113 -1.66 -10.90 -1.39
N LEU A 114 -1.25 -12.15 -1.22
CA LEU A 114 -0.13 -12.51 -0.34
C LEU A 114 1.19 -11.90 -0.83
N ALA A 115 1.46 -11.96 -2.12
CA ALA A 115 2.63 -11.34 -2.75
C ALA A 115 2.67 -9.82 -2.49
N ARG A 116 1.54 -9.12 -2.68
CA ARG A 116 1.38 -7.71 -2.34
C ARG A 116 1.73 -7.44 -0.87
N GLY A 117 1.17 -8.24 0.04
CA GLY A 117 1.44 -8.10 1.47
C GLY A 117 2.93 -8.24 1.82
N ARG A 118 3.64 -9.17 1.19
CA ARG A 118 5.07 -9.37 1.35
C ARG A 118 5.90 -8.21 0.84
N LEU A 119 5.54 -7.64 -0.31
CA LEU A 119 6.18 -6.43 -0.86
C LEU A 119 6.00 -5.23 0.07
N ARG A 120 4.77 -4.99 0.53
CA ARG A 120 4.50 -3.91 1.50
C ARG A 120 5.33 -4.08 2.78
N ALA A 121 5.39 -5.29 3.32
CA ALA A 121 6.19 -5.59 4.51
C ALA A 121 7.70 -5.36 4.27
N ALA A 122 8.24 -5.82 3.15
CA ALA A 122 9.64 -5.62 2.79
C ALA A 122 10.00 -4.13 2.64
N LEU A 123 9.07 -3.34 2.15
CA LEU A 123 9.22 -1.89 1.99
C LEU A 123 8.89 -1.09 3.27
N GLY A 124 8.36 -1.73 4.31
CA GLY A 124 7.92 -1.07 5.54
C GLY A 124 6.65 -0.23 5.38
N ILE A 125 5.82 -0.57 4.39
CA ILE A 125 4.58 0.15 4.11
C ILE A 125 3.44 -0.49 4.89
N GLY A 126 2.63 0.35 5.56
CA GLY A 126 1.51 -0.13 6.36
C GLY A 126 0.44 -0.82 5.50
N ALA A 127 -0.15 -1.89 6.04
CA ALA A 127 -1.21 -2.64 5.35
C ALA A 127 -2.48 -1.79 5.07
N THR A 128 -2.68 -0.71 5.82
CA THR A 128 -3.84 0.19 5.72
C THR A 128 -3.67 1.30 4.69
N VAL A 129 -2.49 1.44 4.07
CA VAL A 129 -2.28 2.41 2.99
C VAL A 129 -3.12 2.01 1.79
N ALA A 130 -3.98 2.92 1.31
CA ALA A 130 -4.86 2.65 0.18
C ALA A 130 -4.04 2.34 -1.10
N SER A 131 -4.51 1.36 -1.89
CA SER A 131 -3.83 0.97 -3.13
C SER A 131 -3.68 2.13 -4.11
N GLN A 132 -4.66 3.03 -4.20
CA GLN A 132 -4.54 4.20 -5.07
C GLN A 132 -3.40 5.14 -4.64
N THR A 133 -3.25 5.39 -3.32
CA THR A 133 -2.14 6.19 -2.79
C THR A 133 -0.78 5.54 -3.10
N MET A 134 -0.71 4.20 -3.00
CA MET A 134 0.48 3.44 -3.39
C MET A 134 0.82 3.62 -4.86
N LEU A 135 -0.18 3.47 -5.73
CA LEU A 135 -0.01 3.57 -7.18
C LEU A 135 0.46 4.96 -7.61
N ASP A 136 -0.25 5.99 -7.14
CA ASP A 136 0.07 7.37 -7.50
C ASP A 136 1.49 7.74 -7.04
N GLY A 137 1.84 7.40 -5.80
CA GLY A 137 3.16 7.68 -5.26
C GLY A 137 4.28 6.90 -5.95
N LEU A 138 4.12 5.59 -6.12
CA LEU A 138 5.17 4.74 -6.71
C LEU A 138 5.40 5.03 -8.20
N LEU A 139 4.33 5.30 -8.97
CA LEU A 139 4.48 5.63 -10.38
C LEU A 139 5.13 7.01 -10.58
N ALA A 140 4.71 8.02 -9.80
CA ALA A 140 5.34 9.32 -9.83
C ALA A 140 6.82 9.22 -9.41
N ALA A 141 7.13 8.53 -8.32
CA ALA A 141 8.50 8.33 -7.89
C ALA A 141 9.35 7.55 -8.92
N ALA A 142 8.76 6.58 -9.62
CA ALA A 142 9.47 5.85 -10.68
C ALA A 142 9.85 6.77 -11.84
N ASP A 143 8.95 7.68 -12.23
CA ASP A 143 9.20 8.63 -13.31
C ASP A 143 10.26 9.66 -12.89
N ASP A 144 10.19 10.21 -11.67
CA ASP A 144 11.16 11.15 -11.11
C ASP A 144 12.54 10.51 -10.98
N LEU A 145 12.62 9.28 -10.46
CA LEU A 145 13.89 8.54 -10.35
C LEU A 145 14.50 8.24 -11.72
N ALA A 146 13.68 7.92 -12.72
CA ALA A 146 14.15 7.72 -14.09
C ALA A 146 14.68 9.02 -14.71
N ALA A 147 14.15 10.16 -14.32
CA ALA A 147 14.62 11.49 -14.70
C ALA A 147 15.82 11.98 -13.86
N GLY A 148 16.24 11.24 -12.82
CA GLY A 148 17.29 11.62 -11.89
C GLY A 148 16.85 12.59 -10.79
N ASP A 149 15.57 12.89 -10.68
CA ASP A 149 15.00 13.77 -9.64
C ASP A 149 14.71 13.01 -8.35
N GLN A 150 15.72 12.89 -7.52
CA GLN A 150 15.65 12.30 -6.18
C GLN A 150 14.73 13.09 -5.23
N ALA A 151 14.62 14.42 -5.41
CA ALA A 151 13.82 15.25 -4.54
C ALA A 151 12.32 15.08 -4.87
N GLY A 152 11.99 15.09 -6.15
CA GLY A 152 10.64 14.77 -6.65
C GLY A 152 10.17 13.40 -6.19
N ALA A 153 11.02 12.38 -6.36
CA ALA A 153 10.70 11.01 -5.93
C ALA A 153 10.40 10.91 -4.42
N ARG A 154 11.15 11.61 -3.56
CA ARG A 154 10.84 11.66 -2.12
C ARG A 154 9.56 12.41 -1.83
N ALA A 155 9.27 13.48 -2.56
CA ALA A 155 8.03 14.23 -2.40
C ALA A 155 6.80 13.42 -2.84
N ALA A 156 6.93 12.52 -3.81
CA ALA A 156 5.88 11.63 -4.27
C ALA A 156 5.54 10.52 -3.25
N LEU A 157 6.41 10.23 -2.30
CA LEU A 157 6.27 9.15 -1.30
C LEU A 157 6.26 9.70 0.15
N PRO A 158 5.28 10.54 0.51
CA PRO A 158 5.29 11.25 1.80
C PRO A 158 4.89 10.34 2.98
N PRO A 159 5.42 10.62 4.20
CA PRO A 159 4.88 10.06 5.43
C PRO A 159 3.42 10.52 5.67
N PRO A 160 2.62 9.76 6.42
CA PRO A 160 2.94 8.50 7.08
C PRO A 160 2.76 7.25 6.19
N GLY A 161 2.35 7.42 4.92
CA GLY A 161 2.10 6.29 4.01
C GLY A 161 3.36 5.51 3.68
N PHE A 162 4.47 6.22 3.54
CA PHE A 162 5.75 5.62 3.17
C PHE A 162 6.82 5.92 4.22
N PRO A 163 7.74 4.98 4.49
CA PRO A 163 8.86 5.24 5.39
C PRO A 163 9.86 6.22 4.75
N PRO A 164 10.62 6.99 5.54
CA PRO A 164 11.53 8.01 5.02
C PRO A 164 12.68 7.44 4.17
N ASP A 165 13.02 6.16 4.35
CA ASP A 165 14.04 5.40 3.64
C ASP A 165 13.47 4.54 2.49
N ILE A 166 12.29 4.88 1.99
CA ILE A 166 11.58 4.07 0.98
C ILE A 166 12.37 3.90 -0.32
N ILE A 167 13.09 4.95 -0.77
CA ILE A 167 13.86 4.89 -2.02
C ILE A 167 15.04 3.93 -1.87
N GLU A 168 15.71 3.97 -0.74
CA GLU A 168 16.80 3.06 -0.38
C GLU A 168 16.29 1.61 -0.33
N ARG A 169 15.10 1.38 0.27
CA ARG A 169 14.45 0.06 0.31
C ARG A 169 14.04 -0.44 -1.08
N LEU A 170 13.56 0.43 -1.95
CA LEU A 170 13.28 0.08 -3.34
C LEU A 170 14.55 -0.36 -4.07
N GLY A 171 15.67 0.34 -3.88
CA GLY A 171 16.97 -0.03 -4.45
C GLY A 171 17.59 -1.29 -3.84
N ALA A 172 17.17 -1.67 -2.64
CA ALA A 172 17.63 -2.86 -1.92
C ALA A 172 16.54 -3.94 -1.78
N LEU A 173 15.52 -3.94 -2.66
CA LEU A 173 14.40 -4.86 -2.59
C LEU A 173 14.90 -6.31 -2.69
N PRO A 174 14.63 -7.15 -1.67
CA PRO A 174 15.07 -8.54 -1.69
C PRO A 174 14.31 -9.35 -2.74
N TYR A 175 14.94 -10.41 -3.23
CA TYR A 175 14.22 -11.40 -4.04
C TYR A 175 13.15 -12.10 -3.21
N ILE A 176 11.90 -11.99 -3.63
CA ILE A 176 10.75 -12.60 -2.96
C ILE A 176 10.12 -13.59 -3.98
N TRP A 177 10.46 -14.88 -3.82
CA TRP A 177 10.06 -15.90 -4.78
C TRP A 177 8.53 -16.00 -4.95
N GLN A 178 7.75 -15.70 -3.89
CA GLN A 178 6.29 -15.71 -3.94
C GLN A 178 5.74 -14.61 -4.86
N VAL A 179 6.42 -13.46 -4.90
CA VAL A 179 6.04 -12.37 -5.80
C VAL A 179 6.32 -12.76 -7.24
N ASN A 180 7.48 -13.37 -7.50
CA ASN A 180 7.81 -13.89 -8.83
C ASN A 180 6.80 -14.94 -9.29
N ALA A 181 6.50 -15.93 -8.44
CA ALA A 181 5.55 -17.00 -8.76
C ALA A 181 4.16 -16.42 -9.08
N ALA A 182 3.62 -15.57 -8.20
CA ALA A 182 2.30 -14.96 -8.41
C ALA A 182 2.25 -14.10 -9.68
N ALA A 183 3.27 -13.24 -9.89
CA ALA A 183 3.31 -12.36 -11.08
C ALA A 183 3.35 -13.17 -12.38
N LYS A 184 4.16 -14.26 -12.40
CA LYS A 184 4.24 -15.15 -13.56
C LYS A 184 2.92 -15.88 -13.82
N THR A 185 2.27 -16.43 -12.79
CA THR A 185 0.99 -17.11 -12.91
C THR A 185 -0.07 -16.17 -13.49
N ILE A 186 -0.18 -14.93 -12.96
CA ILE A 186 -1.11 -13.93 -13.47
C ILE A 186 -0.80 -13.56 -14.93
N GLN A 187 0.48 -13.42 -15.29
CA GLN A 187 0.88 -13.17 -16.68
C GLN A 187 0.43 -14.31 -17.61
N ASP A 188 0.70 -15.56 -17.22
CA ASP A 188 0.32 -16.74 -18.00
C ASP A 188 -1.20 -16.84 -18.18
N ASP A 189 -1.99 -16.55 -17.13
CA ASP A 189 -3.45 -16.54 -17.18
C ASP A 189 -3.98 -15.44 -18.12
N LEU A 190 -3.52 -14.21 -17.94
CA LEU A 190 -3.96 -13.09 -18.78
C LEU A 190 -3.58 -13.29 -20.26
N THR A 191 -2.43 -13.89 -20.55
CA THR A 191 -2.01 -14.23 -21.93
C THR A 191 -2.94 -15.29 -22.51
N ARG A 192 -3.16 -16.38 -21.79
CA ARG A 192 -4.00 -17.51 -22.24
C ARG A 192 -5.42 -17.10 -22.58
N PHE A 193 -5.99 -16.19 -21.78
CA PHE A 193 -7.37 -15.74 -21.97
C PHE A 193 -7.50 -14.52 -22.89
N GLY A 194 -6.44 -13.71 -23.03
CA GLY A 194 -6.40 -12.62 -23.99
C GLY A 194 -6.42 -13.11 -25.44
N ASP A 195 -5.85 -14.28 -25.72
CA ASP A 195 -5.84 -14.91 -27.04
C ASP A 195 -7.17 -15.64 -27.34
N ALA A 196 -7.88 -16.13 -26.34
CA ALA A 196 -9.17 -16.81 -26.53
C ALA A 196 -10.33 -15.85 -26.91
N GLY A 197 -10.13 -14.55 -26.80
CA GLY A 197 -11.12 -13.51 -27.15
C GLY A 197 -10.90 -12.85 -28.51
N ARG A 198 -9.90 -13.28 -29.26
CA ARG A 198 -9.62 -12.85 -30.65
C ARG A 198 -10.02 -13.92 -31.63
#